data_d6c458ed2ae4516cffc21d5521579856
#
_entry.id   d6c458ed2ae4516cffc21d5521579856
#
_cell.length_a   1.000
_cell.length_b   1.000
_cell.length_c   1.000
_cell.angle_alpha   90.00
_cell.angle_beta   90.00
_cell.angle_gamma   90.00
#
_symmetry.space_group_name_H-M   'P 1'
#
loop_
_entity.id
_entity.type
_entity.pdbx_description
1 polymer ?
#
loop_
_entity_poly.entity_id
_entity_poly.type
_entity_poly.pdbx_seq_one_letter_code
_entity_poly.pdbx_strand_id
1 'polypeptide(L)'
;MSNSSNKFAVIGLGNTLRRDDGIGIVILESLLNSCKRERVDYFNFGIASFDLIYKLREYDSVLLIDGLDAGLAAGELKIFELKDISYHLKGPALSTHEFDLKSLFELYKRFELKSKIYVAGIQVQDVSFGDSLSQPLKDSLEHSISETRLFIDKTLLSF
;
A
#
# COMPACT_ATOMS: atom_id res chain seq x y z
N MET A 1 -24.66 -21.85 -9.90
CA MET A 1 -24.40 -20.51 -9.33
C MET A 1 -22.96 -20.47 -8.90
N SER A 2 -22.13 -19.76 -9.62
CA SER A 2 -20.73 -19.61 -9.23
C SER A 2 -20.67 -18.70 -8.01
N ASN A 3 -20.35 -19.27 -6.86
CA ASN A 3 -19.89 -18.52 -5.70
C ASN A 3 -18.54 -17.90 -6.10
N SER A 4 -18.55 -16.77 -6.77
CA SER A 4 -17.36 -15.99 -6.98
C SER A 4 -16.96 -15.43 -5.61
N SER A 5 -16.15 -16.18 -4.88
CA SER A 5 -15.52 -15.63 -3.68
C SER A 5 -14.75 -14.39 -4.09
N ASN A 6 -15.07 -13.24 -3.52
CA ASN A 6 -14.33 -12.00 -3.79
C ASN A 6 -12.83 -12.22 -3.56
N LYS A 7 -12.04 -11.88 -4.57
CA LYS A 7 -10.59 -12.01 -4.52
C LYS A 7 -9.98 -10.75 -3.92
N PHE A 8 -9.19 -10.92 -2.88
CA PHE A 8 -8.52 -9.83 -2.19
C PHE A 8 -6.99 -10.03 -2.19
N ALA A 9 -6.27 -8.99 -2.58
CA ALA A 9 -4.81 -8.96 -2.52
C ALA A 9 -4.28 -7.85 -1.62
N VAL A 10 -3.16 -8.13 -0.98
CA VAL A 10 -2.33 -7.16 -0.25
C VAL A 10 -0.98 -7.07 -0.96
N ILE A 11 -0.62 -5.88 -1.40
CA ILE A 11 0.57 -5.64 -2.21
C ILE A 11 1.46 -4.62 -1.52
N GLY A 12 2.68 -5.03 -1.16
CA GLY A 12 3.71 -4.13 -0.67
C GLY A 12 4.49 -3.51 -1.81
N LEU A 13 4.65 -2.20 -1.77
CA LEU A 13 5.44 -1.40 -2.69
C LEU A 13 6.62 -0.75 -1.97
N GLY A 14 7.69 -0.49 -2.68
CA GLY A 14 8.83 0.29 -2.19
C GLY A 14 10.19 -0.32 -2.53
N ASN A 15 11.23 0.41 -2.15
CA ASN A 15 12.62 0.03 -2.33
C ASN A 15 13.32 -0.08 -0.97
N THR A 16 13.58 -1.31 -0.54
CA THR A 16 14.22 -1.59 0.77
C THR A 16 15.68 -1.13 0.86
N LEU A 17 16.31 -0.72 -0.24
CA LEU A 17 17.63 -0.11 -0.26
C LEU A 17 17.60 1.41 -0.04
N ARG A 18 16.41 1.98 0.15
CA ARG A 18 16.18 3.42 0.33
C ARG A 18 15.41 3.72 1.61
N ARG A 19 15.90 3.20 2.73
CA ARG A 19 15.37 3.45 4.09
C ARG A 19 13.84 3.40 4.16
N ASP A 20 13.17 4.52 4.46
CA ASP A 20 11.72 4.60 4.67
C ASP A 20 10.91 4.25 3.43
N ASP A 21 11.51 4.36 2.25
CA ASP A 21 10.90 3.94 0.99
C ASP A 21 10.55 2.44 0.97
N GLY A 22 11.22 1.64 1.77
CA GLY A 22 10.95 0.22 1.95
C GLY A 22 9.83 -0.13 2.93
N ILE A 23 9.17 0.85 3.56
CA ILE A 23 8.19 0.59 4.64
C ILE A 23 7.04 -0.33 4.22
N GLY A 24 6.55 -0.18 2.98
CA GLY A 24 5.47 -1.03 2.46
C GLY A 24 5.85 -2.50 2.43
N ILE A 25 7.10 -2.81 2.06
CA ILE A 25 7.64 -4.17 2.05
C ILE A 25 7.84 -4.69 3.48
N VAL A 26 8.36 -3.87 4.38
CA VAL A 26 8.57 -4.24 5.79
C VAL A 26 7.25 -4.62 6.46
N ILE A 27 6.20 -3.84 6.26
CA ILE A 27 4.86 -4.14 6.79
C ILE A 27 4.30 -5.42 6.15
N LEU A 28 4.41 -5.58 4.84
CA LEU A 28 3.95 -6.79 4.13
C LEU A 28 4.61 -8.05 4.70
N GLU A 29 5.92 -8.05 4.87
CA GLU A 29 6.67 -9.19 5.41
C GLU A 29 6.27 -9.50 6.84
N SER A 30 6.02 -8.48 7.66
CA SER A 30 5.52 -8.65 9.03
C SER A 30 4.14 -9.29 9.04
N LEU A 31 3.24 -8.89 8.15
CA LEU A 31 1.91 -9.49 8.00
C LEU A 31 2.00 -10.97 7.56
N LEU A 32 2.88 -11.27 6.63
CA LEU A 32 3.11 -12.64 6.16
C LEU A 32 3.61 -13.56 7.28
N ASN A 33 4.52 -13.07 8.11
CA ASN A 33 5.16 -13.86 9.16
C ASN A 33 4.28 -14.05 10.39
N SER A 34 3.40 -13.11 10.71
CA SER A 34 2.65 -13.11 11.97
C SER A 34 1.15 -13.32 11.85
N CYS A 35 0.55 -13.00 10.71
CA CYS A 35 -0.91 -12.97 10.60
C CYS A 35 -1.45 -13.18 9.18
N LYS A 36 -0.78 -14.01 8.39
CA LYS A 36 -1.24 -14.38 7.04
C LYS A 36 -2.69 -14.90 7.09
N ARG A 37 -3.54 -14.41 6.20
CA ARG A 37 -4.93 -14.85 6.03
C ARG A 37 -5.05 -15.74 4.80
N GLU A 38 -5.69 -16.90 4.91
CA GLU A 38 -5.84 -17.88 3.82
C GLU A 38 -6.61 -17.36 2.61
N ARG A 39 -7.52 -16.39 2.84
CA ARG A 39 -8.36 -15.80 1.77
C ARG A 39 -7.76 -14.54 1.16
N VAL A 40 -6.48 -14.25 1.43
CA VAL A 40 -5.76 -13.08 0.96
C VAL A 40 -4.49 -13.52 0.24
N ASP A 41 -4.30 -13.00 -0.96
CA ASP A 41 -3.05 -13.15 -1.68
C ASP A 41 -2.11 -11.97 -1.34
N TYR A 42 -0.83 -12.29 -1.10
CA TYR A 42 0.16 -11.30 -0.69
C TYR A 42 1.29 -11.23 -1.71
N PHE A 43 1.63 -10.02 -2.13
CA PHE A 43 2.68 -9.80 -3.14
C PHE A 43 3.67 -8.72 -2.70
N ASN A 44 4.95 -9.06 -2.73
CA ASN A 44 6.03 -8.09 -2.74
C ASN A 44 6.24 -7.66 -4.20
N PHE A 45 5.76 -6.48 -4.53
CA PHE A 45 5.86 -5.96 -5.90
C PHE A 45 7.13 -5.11 -6.11
N GLY A 46 7.82 -4.74 -5.02
CA GLY A 46 8.97 -3.87 -5.07
C GLY A 46 8.61 -2.48 -5.60
N ILE A 47 9.40 -1.97 -6.55
CA ILE A 47 9.15 -0.67 -7.17
C ILE A 47 7.96 -0.79 -8.13
N ALA A 48 6.94 0.07 -7.91
CA ALA A 48 5.75 0.07 -8.75
C ALA A 48 6.09 0.38 -10.21
N SER A 49 5.46 -0.35 -11.11
CA SER A 49 5.60 -0.23 -12.55
C SER A 49 4.25 -0.43 -13.25
N PHE A 50 4.22 -0.29 -14.57
CA PHE A 50 3.01 -0.54 -15.37
C PHE A 50 2.44 -1.95 -15.18
N ASP A 51 3.28 -2.93 -14.83
CA ASP A 51 2.84 -4.31 -14.57
C ASP A 51 1.88 -4.41 -13.39
N LEU A 52 1.92 -3.46 -12.46
CA LEU A 52 0.99 -3.38 -11.34
C LEU A 52 -0.47 -3.30 -11.83
N ILE A 53 -0.75 -2.59 -12.92
CA ILE A 53 -2.10 -2.47 -13.50
C ILE A 53 -2.67 -3.85 -13.88
N TYR A 54 -1.85 -4.72 -14.46
CA TYR A 54 -2.28 -6.07 -14.82
C TYR A 54 -2.59 -6.90 -13.56
N LYS A 55 -1.78 -6.76 -12.53
CA LYS A 55 -2.01 -7.44 -11.24
C LYS A 55 -3.30 -6.96 -10.58
N LEU A 56 -3.57 -5.67 -10.57
CA LEU A 56 -4.79 -5.09 -9.98
C LEU A 56 -6.06 -5.64 -10.61
N ARG A 57 -6.04 -5.91 -11.92
CA ARG A 57 -7.21 -6.43 -12.66
C ARG A 57 -7.62 -7.85 -12.27
N GLU A 58 -6.75 -8.61 -11.63
CA GLU A 58 -7.00 -10.00 -11.22
C GLU A 58 -7.87 -10.09 -9.95
N TYR A 59 -8.07 -8.96 -9.24
CA TYR A 59 -8.69 -8.91 -7.91
C TYR A 59 -9.89 -7.98 -7.88
N ASP A 60 -10.87 -8.31 -7.02
CA ASP A 60 -12.03 -7.46 -6.77
C ASP A 60 -11.66 -6.31 -5.82
N SER A 61 -10.78 -6.58 -4.87
CA SER A 61 -10.25 -5.58 -3.95
C SER A 61 -8.74 -5.75 -3.77
N VAL A 62 -8.03 -4.63 -3.61
CA VAL A 62 -6.58 -4.61 -3.37
C VAL A 62 -6.25 -3.59 -2.29
N LEU A 63 -5.37 -3.95 -1.38
CA LEU A 63 -4.71 -3.02 -0.46
C LEU A 63 -3.26 -2.85 -0.89
N LEU A 64 -2.90 -1.65 -1.29
CA LEU A 64 -1.50 -1.25 -1.52
C LEU A 64 -0.92 -0.72 -0.23
N ILE A 65 0.29 -1.14 0.13
CA ILE A 65 1.05 -0.63 1.27
C ILE A 65 2.29 0.06 0.72
N ASP A 66 2.44 1.35 0.98
CA ASP A 66 3.53 2.15 0.40
C ASP A 66 3.96 3.29 1.33
N GLY A 67 5.22 3.70 1.21
CA GLY A 67 5.69 4.96 1.75
C GLY A 67 5.24 6.12 0.88
N LEU A 68 4.83 7.23 1.48
CA LEU A 68 4.43 8.43 0.76
C LEU A 68 4.95 9.70 1.43
N ASP A 69 5.04 10.76 0.65
CA ASP A 69 5.29 12.11 1.14
C ASP A 69 4.04 12.96 0.91
N ALA A 70 3.24 13.10 1.96
CA ALA A 70 1.96 13.80 1.93
C ALA A 70 1.92 15.00 2.89
N GLY A 71 3.08 15.40 3.43
CA GLY A 71 3.17 16.48 4.41
C GLY A 71 2.57 16.14 5.77
N LEU A 72 2.48 14.85 6.11
CA LEU A 72 2.05 14.37 7.42
C LEU A 72 3.23 14.28 8.39
N ALA A 73 2.94 13.96 9.66
CA ALA A 73 4.00 13.62 10.60
C ALA A 73 4.67 12.30 10.19
N ALA A 74 6.02 12.24 10.28
CA ALA A 74 6.76 11.05 9.93
C ALA A 74 6.26 9.81 10.71
N GLY A 75 6.01 8.72 9.99
CA GLY A 75 5.44 7.49 10.55
C GLY A 75 3.91 7.48 10.65
N GLU A 76 3.22 8.58 10.36
CA GLU A 76 1.77 8.63 10.35
C GLU A 76 1.22 7.75 9.21
N LEU A 77 0.27 6.87 9.55
CA LEU A 77 -0.45 6.01 8.61
C LEU A 77 -1.79 6.64 8.24
N LYS A 78 -2.08 6.64 6.95
CA LYS A 78 -3.44 6.88 6.41
C LYS A 78 -3.88 5.72 5.54
N ILE A 79 -5.10 5.22 5.76
CA ILE A 79 -5.74 4.25 4.88
C ILE A 79 -6.92 4.92 4.19
N PHE A 80 -6.92 4.90 2.87
CA PHE A 80 -7.96 5.55 2.05
C PHE A 80 -8.18 4.78 0.75
N GLU A 81 -9.31 5.02 0.10
CA GLU A 81 -9.56 4.46 -1.23
C GLU A 81 -8.86 5.31 -2.30
N LEU A 82 -8.23 4.67 -3.29
CA LEU A 82 -7.42 5.35 -4.32
C LEU A 82 -8.22 6.44 -5.06
N LYS A 83 -9.53 6.23 -5.26
CA LYS A 83 -10.39 7.23 -5.90
C LYS A 83 -10.48 8.55 -5.14
N ASP A 84 -10.22 8.53 -3.83
CA ASP A 84 -10.28 9.69 -2.94
C ASP A 84 -8.91 10.36 -2.71
N ILE A 85 -7.91 9.99 -3.52
CA ILE A 85 -6.51 10.43 -3.35
C ILE A 85 -6.38 11.96 -3.26
N SER A 86 -7.15 12.71 -4.06
CA SER A 86 -7.10 14.18 -4.07
C SER A 86 -7.60 14.82 -2.77
N TYR A 87 -8.43 14.12 -1.99
CA TYR A 87 -8.88 14.59 -0.68
C TYR A 87 -7.86 14.33 0.42
N HIS A 88 -7.10 13.25 0.30
CA HIS A 88 -6.17 12.79 1.34
C HIS A 88 -4.76 13.33 1.16
N LEU A 89 -4.35 13.61 -0.08
CA LEU A 89 -3.02 14.08 -0.43
C LEU A 89 -3.10 15.51 -0.94
N LYS A 90 -3.00 16.48 -0.03
CA LYS A 90 -2.94 17.91 -0.37
C LYS A 90 -1.51 18.27 -0.79
N GLY A 91 -1.36 18.72 -2.02
CA GLY A 91 -0.07 19.09 -2.61
C GLY A 91 0.48 18.06 -3.61
N PRO A 92 1.69 18.24 -4.10
CA PRO A 92 2.37 17.23 -4.90
C PRO A 92 2.77 16.08 -3.98
N ALA A 93 1.86 15.12 -3.76
CA ALA A 93 2.23 13.87 -3.11
C ALA A 93 3.19 13.14 -4.04
N LEU A 94 4.44 13.41 -3.84
CA LEU A 94 5.52 12.76 -4.56
C LEU A 94 5.73 11.40 -3.88
N SER A 95 5.29 10.34 -4.52
CA SER A 95 5.98 9.10 -4.31
C SER A 95 7.42 9.31 -4.79
N THR A 96 8.35 8.69 -4.12
CA THR A 96 9.78 8.76 -4.46
C THR A 96 10.10 7.99 -5.76
N HIS A 97 9.09 7.53 -6.47
CA HIS A 97 9.16 6.69 -7.65
C HIS A 97 8.64 7.43 -8.89
N GLU A 98 9.20 7.10 -10.06
CA GLU A 98 8.72 7.58 -11.36
C GLU A 98 7.24 7.23 -11.61
N PHE A 99 6.76 6.17 -10.97
CA PHE A 99 5.38 5.73 -11.00
C PHE A 99 4.72 5.95 -9.63
N ASP A 100 4.08 7.08 -9.45
CA ASP A 100 3.45 7.48 -8.19
C ASP A 100 1.95 7.10 -8.13
N LEU A 101 1.34 7.30 -6.95
CA LEU A 101 -0.08 7.01 -6.73
C LEU A 101 -1.00 7.85 -7.63
N LYS A 102 -0.58 9.06 -8.04
CA LYS A 102 -1.36 9.89 -8.96
C LYS A 102 -1.33 9.29 -10.35
N SER A 103 -0.16 8.86 -10.82
CA SER A 103 -0.01 8.13 -12.09
C SER A 103 -0.83 6.85 -12.09
N LEU A 104 -0.80 6.11 -10.98
CA LEU A 104 -1.62 4.91 -10.79
C LEU A 104 -3.12 5.24 -10.90
N PHE A 105 -3.57 6.32 -10.26
CA PHE A 105 -4.98 6.74 -10.32
C PHE A 105 -5.40 7.17 -11.75
N GLU A 106 -4.55 7.86 -12.48
CA GLU A 106 -4.81 8.21 -13.88
C GLU A 106 -4.94 6.96 -14.77
N LEU A 107 -4.07 5.97 -14.57
CA LEU A 107 -4.17 4.69 -15.26
C LEU A 107 -5.41 3.89 -14.83
N TYR A 108 -5.72 3.89 -13.54
CA TYR A 108 -6.94 3.28 -13.01
C TYR A 108 -8.18 3.78 -13.75
N LYS A 109 -8.32 5.11 -13.91
CA LYS A 109 -9.41 5.72 -14.67
C LYS A 109 -9.35 5.36 -16.15
N ARG A 110 -8.18 5.49 -16.77
CA ARG A 110 -7.98 5.27 -18.22
C ARG A 110 -8.28 3.84 -18.64
N PHE A 111 -7.92 2.87 -17.82
CA PHE A 111 -8.18 1.44 -18.08
C PHE A 111 -9.52 0.97 -17.51
N GLU A 112 -10.33 1.86 -16.95
CA GLU A 112 -11.64 1.56 -16.37
C GLU A 112 -11.57 0.35 -15.42
N LEU A 113 -10.58 0.33 -14.52
CA LEU A 113 -10.42 -0.76 -13.57
C LEU A 113 -11.63 -0.82 -12.64
N LYS A 114 -12.13 -2.03 -12.43
CA LYS A 114 -13.28 -2.28 -11.54
C LYS A 114 -12.88 -2.64 -10.13
N SER A 115 -11.61 -2.99 -9.93
CA SER A 115 -11.06 -3.36 -8.63
C SER A 115 -11.19 -2.20 -7.64
N LYS A 116 -11.60 -2.49 -6.42
CA LYS A 116 -11.61 -1.52 -5.33
C LYS A 116 -10.20 -1.43 -4.75
N ILE A 117 -9.55 -0.30 -4.91
CA ILE A 117 -8.16 -0.14 -4.52
C ILE A 117 -8.08 0.76 -3.29
N TYR A 118 -7.50 0.23 -2.22
CA TYR A 118 -7.15 0.94 -1.00
C TYR A 118 -5.66 1.16 -0.93
N VAL A 119 -5.26 2.22 -0.26
CA VAL A 119 -3.87 2.59 -0.01
C VAL A 119 -3.67 2.73 1.50
N ALA A 120 -2.76 1.95 2.06
CA ALA A 120 -2.18 2.17 3.38
C ALA A 120 -0.87 2.93 3.15
N GLY A 121 -0.93 4.23 3.28
CA GLY A 121 0.19 5.14 3.05
C GLY A 121 0.84 5.56 4.36
N ILE A 122 2.16 5.40 4.47
CA ILE A 122 2.94 5.77 5.64
C ILE A 122 3.84 6.95 5.29
N GLN A 123 3.76 8.06 6.05
CA GLN A 123 4.61 9.22 5.84
C GLN A 123 6.06 8.89 6.07
N VAL A 124 6.89 9.06 5.05
CA VAL A 124 8.33 8.87 5.10
C VAL A 124 9.04 10.11 5.65
N GLN A 125 10.26 9.93 6.18
CA GLN A 125 11.15 11.00 6.60
C GLN A 125 12.47 11.01 5.82
N ASP A 126 13.08 9.84 5.64
CA ASP A 126 14.39 9.67 5.00
C ASP A 126 14.34 8.55 3.97
N VAL A 127 14.49 8.91 2.70
CA VAL A 127 14.53 7.99 1.55
C VAL A 127 15.90 7.92 0.89
N SER A 128 16.94 8.35 1.57
CA SER A 128 18.32 8.17 1.12
C SER A 128 18.73 6.70 1.09
N PHE A 129 19.86 6.39 0.46
CA PHE A 129 20.36 5.01 0.45
C PHE A 129 20.64 4.50 1.85
N GLY A 130 20.22 3.28 2.14
CA GLY A 130 20.39 2.60 3.40
C GLY A 130 19.35 1.50 3.58
N ASP A 131 19.60 0.59 4.50
CA ASP A 131 18.81 -0.63 4.74
C ASP A 131 17.90 -0.55 5.98
N SER A 132 17.92 0.56 6.71
CA SER A 132 17.17 0.73 7.96
C SER A 132 16.19 1.88 7.88
N LEU A 133 15.01 1.71 8.49
CA LEU A 133 14.02 2.78 8.65
C LEU A 133 14.56 3.91 9.53
N SER A 134 14.07 5.12 9.30
CA SER A 134 14.27 6.25 10.21
C SER A 134 13.62 5.98 11.57
N GLN A 135 14.05 6.69 12.61
CA GLN A 135 13.55 6.44 13.96
C GLN A 135 12.05 6.63 14.10
N PRO A 136 11.41 7.68 13.53
CA PRO A 136 9.95 7.81 13.62
C PRO A 136 9.20 6.63 13.01
N LEU A 137 9.71 6.04 11.92
CA LEU A 137 9.07 4.88 11.30
C LEU A 137 9.29 3.60 12.10
N LYS A 138 10.45 3.45 12.75
CA LYS A 138 10.68 2.36 13.70
C LYS A 138 9.70 2.44 14.88
N ASP A 139 9.51 3.63 15.43
CA ASP A 139 8.64 3.86 16.59
C ASP A 139 7.15 3.61 16.27
N SER A 140 6.73 3.90 15.02
CA SER A 140 5.34 3.72 14.57
C SER A 140 5.05 2.36 13.92
N LEU A 141 6.06 1.53 13.70
CA LEU A 141 5.94 0.30 12.90
C LEU A 141 4.88 -0.67 13.42
N GLU A 142 4.90 -0.97 14.72
CA GLU A 142 3.93 -1.88 15.36
C GLU A 142 2.50 -1.36 15.23
N HIS A 143 2.29 -0.07 15.38
CA HIS A 143 0.99 0.56 15.17
C HIS A 143 0.53 0.43 13.73
N SER A 144 1.42 0.71 12.77
CA SER A 144 1.11 0.60 11.34
C SER A 144 0.77 -0.82 10.92
N ILE A 145 1.48 -1.82 11.43
CA ILE A 145 1.19 -3.25 11.20
C ILE A 145 -0.18 -3.60 11.79
N SER A 146 -0.46 -3.18 13.02
CA SER A 146 -1.73 -3.46 13.71
C SER A 146 -2.93 -2.87 12.98
N GLU A 147 -2.86 -1.60 12.58
CA GLU A 147 -3.94 -0.91 11.86
C GLU A 147 -4.16 -1.52 10.47
N THR A 148 -3.08 -1.86 9.76
CA THR A 148 -3.18 -2.52 8.44
C THR A 148 -3.83 -3.89 8.58
N ARG A 149 -3.47 -4.68 9.59
CA ARG A 149 -4.10 -5.97 9.88
C ARG A 149 -5.59 -5.83 10.18
N LEU A 150 -5.97 -4.86 11.03
CA LEU A 150 -7.38 -4.60 11.35
C LEU A 150 -8.17 -4.23 10.10
N PHE A 151 -7.59 -3.44 9.20
CA PHE A 151 -8.22 -3.09 7.93
C PHE A 151 -8.44 -4.33 7.06
N ILE A 152 -7.45 -5.21 6.95
CA ILE A 152 -7.55 -6.47 6.20
C ILE A 152 -8.69 -7.32 6.78
N ASP A 153 -8.73 -7.50 8.09
CA ASP A 153 -9.76 -8.32 8.76
C ASP A 153 -11.16 -7.75 8.53
N LYS A 154 -11.34 -6.43 8.64
CA LYS A 154 -12.63 -5.76 8.36
C LYS A 154 -13.05 -5.92 6.91
N THR A 155 -12.11 -5.81 5.97
CA THR A 155 -12.39 -5.97 4.54
C THR A 155 -12.84 -7.40 4.24
N LEU A 156 -12.18 -8.40 4.82
CA LEU A 156 -12.59 -9.81 4.66
C LEU A 156 -13.98 -10.10 5.22
N LEU A 157 -14.37 -9.44 6.31
CA LEU A 157 -15.71 -9.59 6.90
C LEU A 157 -16.82 -8.96 6.06
N SER A 158 -16.48 -8.06 5.13
CA SER A 158 -17.42 -7.41 4.23
C SER A 158 -17.73 -8.22 2.95
N PHE A 159 -17.08 -9.37 2.79
CA PHE A 159 -17.30 -10.34 1.70
C PHE A 159 -18.21 -11.48 2.19
#